data_5eaeed34882c1f1521d150adeb814d68
#
_entry.id   5eaeed34882c1f1521d150adeb814d68
#
_cell.length_a   1.000
_cell.length_b   1.000
_cell.length_c   1.000
_cell.angle_alpha   90.00
_cell.angle_beta   90.00
_cell.angle_gamma   90.00
#
_symmetry.space_group_name_H-M   'P 1'
#
loop_
_entity.id
_entity.type
_entity.pdbx_description
1 polymer ?
#
loop_
_entity_poly.entity_id
_entity_poly.type
_entity_poly.pdbx_seq_one_letter_code
_entity_poly.pdbx_strand_id
1 'polypeptide(L)'
;RERNVLTSNLQRTKNKKNILAISMTKNGPSANSQSRMEAIRDAWSKIFWAHKNGEPNLRQFMDKFGPSLKRATVELPPLQPDDLIQQVLKNKTSTPGLDKWTYQELQTLARWCPSMFHYLTELLQGIENGLSWPDPLKIGMVSFIPKEVDGDYPTPLQHRPITVLSTIYRLWSSVRHSQLADIWLPQWIPGGIYGAKNTPAADVLTH
;
A
#
# COMPACT_ATOMS: atom_id res chain seq x y z
N ARG A 1 38.86 -6.32 -10.84
CA ARG A 1 37.77 -7.06 -10.16
C ARG A 1 36.47 -6.25 -10.14
N GLU A 2 36.46 -4.92 -10.00
CA GLU A 2 35.24 -4.09 -9.96
C GLU A 2 34.46 -4.01 -11.30
N ARG A 3 35.14 -4.03 -12.46
CA ARG A 3 34.48 -4.03 -13.77
C ARG A 3 33.59 -5.26 -14.03
N ASN A 4 33.99 -6.42 -13.51
CA ASN A 4 33.22 -7.66 -13.69
C ASN A 4 31.95 -7.72 -12.83
N VAL A 5 31.93 -7.04 -11.67
CA VAL A 5 30.74 -6.95 -10.82
C VAL A 5 29.69 -6.02 -11.42
N LEU A 6 30.11 -4.90 -12.01
CA LEU A 6 29.20 -3.96 -12.68
C LEU A 6 28.56 -4.55 -13.94
N THR A 7 29.32 -5.29 -14.75
CA THR A 7 28.80 -5.95 -15.94
C THR A 7 27.85 -7.10 -15.62
N SER A 8 28.12 -7.88 -14.57
CA SER A 8 27.22 -8.95 -14.12
C SER A 8 25.89 -8.39 -13.55
N ASN A 9 25.93 -7.27 -12.82
CA ASN A 9 24.73 -6.60 -12.33
C ASN A 9 23.91 -5.94 -13.44
N LEU A 10 24.56 -5.39 -14.47
CA LEU A 10 23.88 -4.84 -15.65
C LEU A 10 23.26 -5.94 -16.53
N GLN A 11 23.91 -7.10 -16.68
CA GLN A 11 23.32 -8.25 -17.36
C GLN A 11 22.17 -8.85 -16.57
N ARG A 12 22.28 -8.93 -15.25
CA ARG A 12 21.19 -9.41 -14.37
C ARG A 12 19.98 -8.49 -14.40
N THR A 13 20.17 -7.17 -14.44
CA THR A 13 19.07 -6.18 -14.60
C THR A 13 18.47 -6.20 -16.01
N LYS A 14 19.28 -6.41 -17.08
CA LYS A 14 18.77 -6.57 -18.43
C LYS A 14 17.95 -7.85 -18.59
N ASN A 15 18.41 -8.96 -18.05
CA ASN A 15 17.67 -10.23 -18.08
C ASN A 15 16.39 -10.17 -17.24
N LYS A 16 16.40 -9.53 -16.06
CA LYS A 16 15.16 -9.29 -15.29
C LYS A 16 14.16 -8.43 -16.08
N LYS A 17 14.60 -7.38 -16.80
CA LYS A 17 13.70 -6.55 -17.62
C LYS A 17 13.05 -7.34 -18.76
N ASN A 18 13.77 -8.26 -19.38
CA ASN A 18 13.23 -9.06 -20.49
C ASN A 18 12.25 -10.14 -19.99
N ILE A 19 12.52 -10.78 -18.87
CA ILE A 19 11.61 -11.75 -18.22
C ILE A 19 10.32 -11.06 -17.74
N LEU A 20 10.42 -9.83 -17.26
CA LEU A 20 9.27 -9.02 -16.85
C LEU A 20 8.33 -8.64 -18.03
N ALA A 21 8.81 -8.71 -19.25
CA ALA A 21 8.05 -8.35 -20.44
C ALA A 21 7.16 -9.47 -20.99
N ILE A 22 7.32 -10.70 -20.53
CA ILE A 22 6.55 -11.86 -21.01
C ILE A 22 5.78 -12.47 -19.85
N SER A 23 4.52 -12.79 -20.07
CA SER A 23 3.67 -13.50 -19.11
C SER A 23 2.79 -14.52 -19.80
N MET A 24 2.40 -15.56 -19.08
CA MET A 24 1.46 -16.57 -19.60
C MET A 24 0.08 -15.94 -19.83
N THR A 25 -0.50 -16.24 -20.98
CA THR A 25 -1.89 -15.92 -21.33
C THR A 25 -2.64 -17.22 -21.67
N LYS A 26 -3.92 -17.11 -21.99
CA LYS A 26 -4.72 -18.27 -22.44
C LYS A 26 -4.15 -18.92 -23.71
N ASN A 27 -3.43 -18.16 -24.53
CA ASN A 27 -2.84 -18.60 -25.80
C ASN A 27 -1.32 -18.87 -25.71
N GLY A 28 -0.80 -19.03 -24.48
CA GLY A 28 0.64 -19.24 -24.24
C GLY A 28 1.39 -17.99 -23.83
N PRO A 29 2.75 -18.03 -23.81
CA PRO A 29 3.56 -16.89 -23.44
C PRO A 29 3.36 -15.71 -24.40
N SER A 30 3.18 -14.49 -23.87
CA SER A 30 2.97 -13.29 -24.66
C SER A 30 3.79 -12.11 -24.14
N ALA A 31 4.45 -11.41 -25.07
CA ALA A 31 5.09 -10.13 -24.82
C ALA A 31 4.13 -8.94 -25.07
N ASN A 32 2.96 -9.20 -25.69
CA ASN A 32 1.99 -8.16 -25.96
C ASN A 32 1.40 -7.61 -24.65
N SER A 33 1.57 -6.32 -24.42
CA SER A 33 1.16 -5.66 -23.18
C SER A 33 -0.34 -5.76 -22.93
N GLN A 34 -1.16 -5.61 -23.97
CA GLN A 34 -2.61 -5.66 -23.86
C GLN A 34 -3.09 -7.06 -23.50
N SER A 35 -2.62 -8.09 -24.23
CA SER A 35 -2.99 -9.49 -23.96
C SER A 35 -2.59 -9.93 -22.55
N ARG A 36 -1.44 -9.47 -22.05
CA ARG A 36 -0.99 -9.71 -20.68
C ARG A 36 -1.91 -9.05 -19.66
N MET A 37 -2.23 -7.77 -19.86
CA MET A 37 -3.09 -7.03 -18.96
C MET A 37 -4.51 -7.60 -18.91
N GLU A 38 -5.03 -8.04 -20.05
CA GLU A 38 -6.32 -8.73 -20.14
C GLU A 38 -6.30 -10.05 -19.36
N ALA A 39 -5.27 -10.88 -19.58
CA ALA A 39 -5.13 -12.14 -18.85
C ALA A 39 -5.01 -11.94 -17.32
N ILE A 40 -4.24 -10.95 -16.89
CA ILE A 40 -4.08 -10.60 -15.48
C ILE A 40 -5.42 -10.06 -14.91
N ARG A 41 -6.07 -9.15 -15.62
CA ARG A 41 -7.37 -8.60 -15.21
C ARG A 41 -8.42 -9.69 -15.09
N ASP A 42 -8.51 -10.60 -16.05
CA ASP A 42 -9.47 -11.71 -16.04
C ASP A 42 -9.24 -12.66 -14.85
N ALA A 43 -7.98 -12.94 -14.52
CA ALA A 43 -7.65 -13.80 -13.41
C ALA A 43 -7.94 -13.13 -12.06
N TRP A 44 -7.51 -11.88 -11.89
CA TRP A 44 -7.68 -11.15 -10.64
C TRP A 44 -9.10 -10.64 -10.41
N SER A 45 -9.88 -10.37 -11.48
CA SER A 45 -11.27 -9.96 -11.34
C SER A 45 -12.11 -10.99 -10.61
N LYS A 46 -11.83 -12.28 -10.77
CA LYS A 46 -12.50 -13.35 -10.05
C LYS A 46 -12.26 -13.28 -8.54
N ILE A 47 -11.11 -12.78 -8.13
CA ILE A 47 -10.74 -12.62 -6.72
C ILE A 47 -11.33 -11.33 -6.17
N PHE A 48 -11.12 -10.20 -6.86
CA PHE A 48 -11.61 -8.89 -6.39
C PHE A 48 -13.13 -8.79 -6.39
N TRP A 49 -13.81 -9.50 -7.29
CA TRP A 49 -15.26 -9.50 -7.44
C TRP A 49 -15.92 -10.79 -6.94
N ALA A 50 -15.19 -11.60 -6.17
CA ALA A 50 -15.72 -12.87 -5.66
C ALA A 50 -17.04 -12.71 -4.89
N HIS A 51 -17.23 -11.59 -4.23
CA HIS A 51 -18.42 -11.27 -3.44
C HIS A 51 -19.29 -10.16 -4.06
N LYS A 52 -19.15 -9.90 -5.37
CA LYS A 52 -19.93 -8.86 -6.06
C LYS A 52 -21.45 -9.01 -5.87
N ASN A 53 -21.94 -10.24 -5.79
CA ASN A 53 -23.35 -10.56 -5.71
C ASN A 53 -23.81 -11.00 -4.30
N GLY A 54 -22.97 -10.83 -3.29
CA GLY A 54 -23.31 -11.18 -1.92
C GLY A 54 -22.47 -10.36 -0.94
N GLU A 55 -23.14 -9.58 -0.11
CA GLU A 55 -22.46 -8.93 1.01
C GLU A 55 -22.03 -10.00 2.03
N PRO A 56 -20.83 -9.85 2.63
CA PRO A 56 -20.46 -10.69 3.76
C PRO A 56 -21.53 -10.60 4.84
N ASN A 57 -21.98 -11.74 5.36
CA ASN A 57 -22.94 -11.74 6.44
C ASN A 57 -22.27 -11.28 7.74
N LEU A 58 -22.20 -9.96 7.91
CA LEU A 58 -21.58 -9.34 9.09
C LEU A 58 -22.27 -9.82 10.38
N ARG A 59 -23.57 -10.02 10.37
CA ARG A 59 -24.32 -10.50 11.53
C ARG A 59 -23.83 -11.88 11.95
N GLN A 60 -23.75 -12.84 11.03
CA GLN A 60 -23.26 -14.17 11.31
C GLN A 60 -21.80 -14.18 11.80
N PHE A 61 -20.97 -13.30 11.24
CA PHE A 61 -19.61 -13.08 11.72
C PHE A 61 -19.59 -12.55 13.16
N MET A 62 -20.39 -11.52 13.45
CA MET A 62 -20.48 -10.92 14.78
C MET A 62 -21.08 -11.84 15.82
N ASP A 63 -22.09 -12.65 15.46
CA ASP A 63 -22.68 -13.66 16.35
C ASP A 63 -21.63 -14.71 16.76
N LYS A 64 -20.77 -15.12 15.83
CA LYS A 64 -19.73 -16.12 16.06
C LYS A 64 -18.49 -15.57 16.78
N PHE A 65 -18.00 -14.43 16.37
CA PHE A 65 -16.70 -13.90 16.82
C PHE A 65 -16.81 -12.67 17.72
N GLY A 66 -17.97 -12.00 17.72
CA GLY A 66 -18.20 -10.79 18.51
C GLY A 66 -17.86 -10.92 19.99
N PRO A 67 -18.22 -12.05 20.69
CA PRO A 67 -17.85 -12.25 22.09
C PRO A 67 -16.33 -12.30 22.35
N SER A 68 -15.55 -12.70 21.34
CA SER A 68 -14.09 -12.78 21.41
C SER A 68 -13.39 -11.47 21.04
N LEU A 69 -14.12 -10.50 20.46
CA LEU A 69 -13.57 -9.22 20.06
C LEU A 69 -13.41 -8.31 21.28
N LYS A 70 -12.19 -7.90 21.54
CA LYS A 70 -11.93 -6.85 22.53
C LYS A 70 -12.46 -5.53 22.01
N ARG A 71 -13.27 -4.85 22.78
CA ARG A 71 -13.74 -3.49 22.50
C ARG A 71 -12.81 -2.52 23.21
N ALA A 72 -12.10 -1.71 22.45
CA ALA A 72 -11.33 -0.60 22.97
C ALA A 72 -11.85 0.69 22.33
N THR A 73 -12.21 1.66 23.16
CA THR A 73 -12.50 3.01 22.67
C THR A 73 -11.19 3.74 22.56
N VAL A 74 -10.90 4.27 21.39
CA VAL A 74 -9.68 5.02 21.11
C VAL A 74 -10.07 6.38 20.58
N GLU A 75 -9.66 7.40 21.29
CA GLU A 75 -9.72 8.77 20.79
C GLU A 75 -8.38 9.13 20.16
N LEU A 76 -8.39 9.38 18.87
CA LEU A 76 -7.22 9.88 18.17
C LEU A 76 -7.14 11.40 18.35
N PRO A 77 -5.95 11.95 18.56
CA PRO A 77 -5.79 13.39 18.61
C PRO A 77 -6.21 14.01 17.26
N PRO A 78 -6.77 15.23 17.26
CA PRO A 78 -7.07 15.92 16.02
C PRO A 78 -5.80 16.10 15.21
N LEU A 79 -5.91 15.90 13.88
CA LEU A 79 -4.81 16.06 12.96
C LEU A 79 -4.28 17.50 13.02
N GLN A 80 -2.97 17.66 13.12
CA GLN A 80 -2.33 18.98 13.14
C GLN A 80 -1.49 19.20 11.87
N PRO A 81 -1.32 20.43 11.41
CA PRO A 81 -0.44 20.74 10.28
C PRO A 81 0.99 20.24 10.48
N ASP A 82 1.50 20.34 11.71
CA ASP A 82 2.85 19.86 12.06
C ASP A 82 3.00 18.36 11.92
N ASP A 83 1.95 17.57 12.21
CA ASP A 83 1.98 16.12 12.00
C ASP A 83 2.24 15.77 10.53
N LEU A 84 1.54 16.47 9.62
CA LEU A 84 1.72 16.28 8.19
C LEU A 84 3.10 16.74 7.73
N ILE A 85 3.56 17.89 8.18
CA ILE A 85 4.89 18.45 7.85
C ILE A 85 5.99 17.48 8.29
N GLN A 86 5.96 17.05 9.54
CA GLN A 86 6.96 16.13 10.07
C GLN A 86 6.95 14.79 9.33
N GLN A 87 5.76 14.27 9.01
CA GLN A 87 5.65 13.02 8.25
C GLN A 87 6.18 13.16 6.83
N VAL A 88 5.90 14.28 6.14
CA VAL A 88 6.45 14.57 4.82
C VAL A 88 7.98 14.61 4.84
N LEU A 89 8.57 15.29 5.83
CA LEU A 89 10.02 15.43 5.96
C LEU A 89 10.73 14.10 6.26
N LYS A 90 10.05 13.17 6.94
CA LYS A 90 10.57 11.81 7.23
C LYS A 90 10.48 10.86 6.04
N ASN A 91 9.53 11.07 5.13
CA ASN A 91 9.26 10.14 4.05
C ASN A 91 10.36 10.13 3.00
N LYS A 92 10.73 8.92 2.56
CA LYS A 92 11.64 8.73 1.44
C LYS A 92 10.90 8.94 0.11
N THR A 93 11.65 9.16 -0.95
CA THR A 93 11.14 9.19 -2.31
C THR A 93 10.38 7.92 -2.65
N SER A 94 9.18 8.07 -3.19
CA SER A 94 8.36 6.96 -3.67
C SER A 94 7.61 7.38 -4.94
N THR A 95 7.14 6.38 -5.69
CA THR A 95 6.34 6.63 -6.91
C THR A 95 5.09 7.45 -6.57
N PRO A 96 4.84 8.56 -7.27
CA PRO A 96 3.60 9.33 -7.10
C PRO A 96 2.38 8.52 -7.50
N GLY A 97 1.23 8.82 -6.89
CA GLY A 97 -0.06 8.32 -7.32
C GLY A 97 -0.59 9.06 -8.55
N LEU A 98 -1.88 8.89 -8.85
CA LEU A 98 -2.54 9.59 -9.95
C LEU A 98 -2.68 11.11 -9.71
N ASP A 99 -2.55 11.55 -8.47
CA ASP A 99 -2.43 12.95 -8.08
C ASP A 99 -1.11 13.60 -8.54
N LYS A 100 -0.15 12.80 -9.00
CA LYS A 100 1.18 13.18 -9.50
C LYS A 100 2.07 13.89 -8.49
N TRP A 101 1.61 14.13 -7.25
CA TRP A 101 2.44 14.71 -6.21
C TRP A 101 3.57 13.78 -5.80
N THR A 102 4.78 14.30 -5.76
CA THR A 102 5.94 13.59 -5.20
C THR A 102 6.20 14.02 -3.77
N TYR A 103 6.84 13.18 -2.98
CA TYR A 103 7.26 13.60 -1.62
C TYR A 103 8.30 14.73 -1.66
N GLN A 104 9.12 14.83 -2.71
CA GLN A 104 10.06 15.94 -2.86
C GLN A 104 9.35 17.29 -3.02
N GLU A 105 8.30 17.34 -3.82
CA GLU A 105 7.47 18.54 -3.96
C GLU A 105 6.81 18.92 -2.65
N LEU A 106 6.21 17.96 -1.95
CA LEU A 106 5.62 18.19 -0.64
C LEU A 106 6.67 18.62 0.40
N GLN A 107 7.89 18.07 0.37
CA GLN A 107 9.00 18.50 1.22
C GLN A 107 9.44 19.94 0.92
N THR A 108 9.44 20.32 -0.35
CA THR A 108 9.72 21.70 -0.75
C THR A 108 8.63 22.63 -0.23
N LEU A 109 7.36 22.27 -0.37
CA LEU A 109 6.25 23.04 0.18
C LEU A 109 6.33 23.14 1.71
N ALA A 110 6.66 22.06 2.41
CA ALA A 110 6.78 22.05 3.86
C ALA A 110 7.86 23.03 4.37
N ARG A 111 8.93 23.22 3.60
CA ARG A 111 10.03 24.14 3.95
C ARG A 111 9.74 25.58 3.58
N TRP A 112 9.10 25.82 2.46
CA TRP A 112 8.97 27.16 1.89
C TRP A 112 7.57 27.77 1.99
N CYS A 113 6.54 26.93 2.14
CA CYS A 113 5.15 27.35 2.24
C CYS A 113 4.37 26.49 3.25
N PRO A 114 4.78 26.43 4.52
CA PRO A 114 4.13 25.57 5.53
C PRO A 114 2.64 25.90 5.73
N SER A 115 2.21 27.13 5.43
CA SER A 115 0.79 27.53 5.50
C SER A 115 -0.14 26.68 4.62
N MET A 116 0.37 26.07 3.53
CA MET A 116 -0.40 25.14 2.71
C MET A 116 -0.87 23.92 3.50
N PHE A 117 -0.11 23.50 4.50
CA PHE A 117 -0.48 22.37 5.34
C PHE A 117 -1.64 22.65 6.29
N HIS A 118 -1.92 23.90 6.62
CA HIS A 118 -3.14 24.28 7.36
C HIS A 118 -4.37 23.97 6.54
N TYR A 119 -4.43 24.38 5.27
CA TYR A 119 -5.55 24.09 4.37
C TYR A 119 -5.68 22.59 4.10
N LEU A 120 -4.54 21.89 3.93
CA LEU A 120 -4.56 20.43 3.76
C LEU A 120 -5.10 19.74 5.02
N THR A 121 -4.75 20.22 6.20
CA THR A 121 -5.26 19.69 7.46
C THR A 121 -6.76 19.91 7.59
N GLU A 122 -7.25 21.11 7.29
CA GLU A 122 -8.69 21.43 7.31
C GLU A 122 -9.48 20.51 6.37
N LEU A 123 -8.97 20.30 5.14
CA LEU A 123 -9.58 19.34 4.19
C LEU A 123 -9.65 17.94 4.78
N LEU A 124 -8.53 17.44 5.34
CA LEU A 124 -8.44 16.08 5.87
C LEU A 124 -9.31 15.91 7.12
N GLN A 125 -9.35 16.89 8.01
CA GLN A 125 -10.27 16.92 9.16
C GLN A 125 -11.73 16.94 8.70
N GLY A 126 -12.06 17.71 7.67
CA GLY A 126 -13.39 17.72 7.06
C GLY A 126 -13.77 16.33 6.54
N ILE A 127 -12.85 15.62 5.90
CA ILE A 127 -13.06 14.25 5.42
C ILE A 127 -13.26 13.29 6.62
N GLU A 128 -12.47 13.41 7.66
CA GLU A 128 -12.66 12.61 8.89
C GLU A 128 -14.01 12.87 9.55
N ASN A 129 -14.54 14.07 9.41
CA ASN A 129 -15.86 14.47 9.90
C ASN A 129 -17.01 14.15 8.91
N GLY A 130 -16.75 13.39 7.86
CA GLY A 130 -17.79 12.87 6.97
C GLY A 130 -17.86 13.51 5.59
N LEU A 131 -16.99 14.44 5.24
CA LEU A 131 -16.90 14.92 3.87
C LEU A 131 -16.34 13.82 2.94
N SER A 132 -16.81 13.82 1.71
CA SER A 132 -16.28 12.90 0.70
C SER A 132 -14.85 13.25 0.31
N TRP A 133 -14.02 12.24 0.10
CA TRP A 133 -12.73 12.42 -0.55
C TRP A 133 -12.90 13.05 -1.94
N PRO A 134 -12.06 13.99 -2.34
CA PRO A 134 -12.00 14.47 -3.73
C PRO A 134 -11.74 13.30 -4.70
N ASP A 135 -12.42 13.28 -5.85
CA ASP A 135 -12.36 12.17 -6.78
C ASP A 135 -10.93 11.78 -7.23
N PRO A 136 -10.01 12.73 -7.50
CA PRO A 136 -8.65 12.38 -7.86
C PRO A 136 -7.89 11.61 -6.76
N LEU A 137 -8.30 11.76 -5.50
CA LEU A 137 -7.65 11.10 -4.36
C LEU A 137 -8.25 9.72 -4.05
N LYS A 138 -9.44 9.39 -4.60
CA LYS A 138 -10.09 8.08 -4.42
C LYS A 138 -9.53 7.00 -5.31
N ILE A 139 -8.86 7.35 -6.40
CA ILE A 139 -8.45 6.42 -7.43
C ILE A 139 -7.02 5.96 -7.16
N GLY A 140 -6.83 4.64 -7.11
CA GLY A 140 -5.53 4.01 -7.03
C GLY A 140 -5.12 3.37 -8.36
N MET A 141 -3.83 3.37 -8.65
CA MET A 141 -3.25 2.67 -9.79
C MET A 141 -2.74 1.31 -9.33
N VAL A 142 -3.19 0.23 -9.97
CA VAL A 142 -2.70 -1.11 -9.66
C VAL A 142 -1.63 -1.51 -10.67
N SER A 143 -0.43 -1.78 -10.16
CA SER A 143 0.68 -2.34 -10.91
C SER A 143 0.87 -3.80 -10.55
N PHE A 144 1.02 -4.67 -11.54
CA PHE A 144 1.23 -6.09 -11.34
C PHE A 144 2.71 -6.44 -11.49
N ILE A 145 3.34 -6.83 -10.40
CA ILE A 145 4.76 -7.19 -10.33
C ILE A 145 4.86 -8.71 -10.28
N PRO A 146 5.58 -9.38 -11.20
CA PRO A 146 5.75 -10.82 -11.13
C PRO A 146 6.47 -11.23 -9.85
N LYS A 147 5.99 -12.32 -9.24
CA LYS A 147 6.70 -13.03 -8.18
C LYS A 147 7.89 -13.76 -8.79
N GLU A 148 8.89 -14.05 -7.96
CA GLU A 148 9.90 -15.04 -8.37
C GLU A 148 9.21 -16.40 -8.44
N VAL A 149 9.34 -17.05 -9.58
CA VAL A 149 8.73 -18.36 -9.85
C VAL A 149 9.76 -19.29 -10.46
N ASP A 150 9.67 -20.56 -10.10
CA ASP A 150 10.40 -21.62 -10.76
C ASP A 150 9.70 -21.89 -12.09
N GLY A 151 10.26 -21.41 -13.17
CA GLY A 151 9.71 -21.55 -14.51
C GLY A 151 9.97 -20.35 -15.41
N ASP A 152 9.73 -20.52 -16.72
CA ASP A 152 10.11 -19.54 -17.72
C ASP A 152 9.27 -18.26 -17.69
N TYR A 153 7.96 -18.38 -17.38
CA TYR A 153 7.05 -17.23 -17.44
C TYR A 153 6.00 -17.27 -16.33
N PRO A 154 5.79 -16.13 -15.62
CA PRO A 154 4.79 -16.08 -14.57
C PRO A 154 3.37 -16.17 -15.14
N THR A 155 2.54 -16.97 -14.47
CA THR A 155 1.09 -16.98 -14.72
C THR A 155 0.43 -15.69 -14.20
N PRO A 156 -0.79 -15.35 -14.64
CA PRO A 156 -1.49 -14.15 -14.16
C PRO A 156 -1.58 -14.01 -12.64
N LEU A 157 -1.81 -15.10 -11.90
CA LEU A 157 -1.91 -15.10 -10.43
C LEU A 157 -0.55 -15.09 -9.74
N GLN A 158 0.52 -15.36 -10.46
CA GLN A 158 1.90 -15.20 -9.94
C GLN A 158 2.40 -13.77 -10.04
N HIS A 159 1.51 -12.80 -10.23
CA HIS A 159 1.82 -11.38 -10.07
C HIS A 159 1.31 -10.89 -8.72
N ARG A 160 2.03 -9.93 -8.13
CA ARG A 160 1.59 -9.20 -6.94
C ARG A 160 0.90 -7.92 -7.37
N PRO A 161 -0.39 -7.73 -7.07
CA PRO A 161 -1.02 -6.44 -7.30
C PRO A 161 -0.49 -5.43 -6.27
N ILE A 162 0.17 -4.40 -6.73
CA ILE A 162 0.64 -3.29 -5.90
C ILE A 162 -0.20 -2.07 -6.22
N THR A 163 -0.99 -1.63 -5.25
CA THR A 163 -1.82 -0.45 -5.42
C THR A 163 -1.04 0.79 -4.99
N VAL A 164 -0.88 1.73 -5.91
CA VAL A 164 -0.29 3.05 -5.66
C VAL A 164 -1.44 4.04 -5.49
N LEU A 165 -1.66 4.46 -4.27
CA LEU A 165 -2.66 5.48 -3.91
C LEU A 165 -2.07 6.88 -4.07
N SER A 166 -2.92 7.91 -4.03
CA SER A 166 -2.48 9.30 -4.05
C SER A 166 -1.47 9.57 -2.94
N THR A 167 -0.53 10.48 -3.18
CA THR A 167 0.50 10.83 -2.20
C THR A 167 -0.11 11.52 -0.98
N ILE A 168 -1.16 12.32 -1.18
CA ILE A 168 -1.91 12.97 -0.08
C ILE A 168 -2.61 11.92 0.80
N TYR A 169 -3.29 10.93 0.19
CA TYR A 169 -3.90 9.85 0.96
C TYR A 169 -2.87 9.06 1.77
N ARG A 170 -1.72 8.73 1.16
CA ARG A 170 -0.64 7.99 1.84
C ARG A 170 -0.04 8.80 2.98
N LEU A 171 0.09 10.12 2.82
CA LEU A 171 0.57 11.02 3.86
C LEU A 171 -0.37 10.99 5.07
N TRP A 172 -1.67 11.24 4.85
CA TRP A 172 -2.69 11.17 5.89
C TRP A 172 -2.70 9.80 6.58
N SER A 173 -2.75 8.73 5.79
CA SER A 173 -2.76 7.35 6.31
C SER A 173 -1.52 7.04 7.15
N SER A 174 -0.34 7.56 6.78
CA SER A 174 0.88 7.35 7.54
C SER A 174 0.85 8.05 8.90
N VAL A 175 0.33 9.26 8.97
CA VAL A 175 0.15 9.97 10.25
C VAL A 175 -0.83 9.20 11.14
N ARG A 176 -2.01 8.87 10.62
CA ARG A 176 -3.03 8.13 11.38
C ARG A 176 -2.57 6.75 11.80
N HIS A 177 -1.83 6.05 10.93
CA HIS A 177 -1.23 4.76 11.28
C HIS A 177 -0.26 4.90 12.47
N SER A 178 0.59 5.92 12.48
CA SER A 178 1.52 6.14 13.60
C SER A 178 0.76 6.42 14.91
N GLN A 179 -0.25 7.28 14.88
CA GLN A 179 -1.07 7.58 16.05
C GLN A 179 -1.83 6.33 16.57
N LEU A 180 -2.43 5.55 15.67
CA LEU A 180 -3.06 4.28 16.03
C LEU A 180 -2.06 3.28 16.60
N ALA A 181 -0.87 3.17 16.02
CA ALA A 181 0.15 2.26 16.49
C ALA A 181 0.69 2.64 17.89
N ASP A 182 0.74 3.92 18.19
CA ASP A 182 1.25 4.39 19.48
C ASP A 182 0.19 4.40 20.59
N ILE A 183 -1.08 4.65 20.25
CA ILE A 183 -2.17 4.82 21.23
C ILE A 183 -3.01 3.54 21.38
N TRP A 184 -3.40 2.92 20.27
CA TRP A 184 -4.37 1.82 20.24
C TRP A 184 -3.73 0.44 20.30
N LEU A 185 -2.68 0.20 19.53
CA LEU A 185 -2.05 -1.13 19.48
C LEU A 185 -1.58 -1.64 20.85
N PRO A 186 -0.96 -0.81 21.73
CA PRO A 186 -0.55 -1.27 23.05
C PRO A 186 -1.70 -1.71 23.97
N GLN A 187 -2.90 -1.15 23.75
CA GLN A 187 -4.09 -1.49 24.53
C GLN A 187 -4.76 -2.77 24.05
N TRP A 188 -4.58 -3.10 22.77
CA TRP A 188 -5.33 -4.16 22.10
C TRP A 188 -4.50 -5.43 21.85
N ILE A 189 -3.22 -5.27 21.53
CA ILE A 189 -2.34 -6.40 21.23
C ILE A 189 -1.70 -6.89 22.53
N PRO A 190 -2.04 -8.10 23.01
CA PRO A 190 -1.33 -8.70 24.14
C PRO A 190 0.15 -8.91 23.78
N GLY A 191 1.02 -8.84 24.79
CA GLY A 191 2.43 -9.20 24.62
C GLY A 191 2.58 -10.60 24.01
N GLY A 192 3.49 -10.74 23.04
CA GLY A 192 3.73 -12.00 22.33
C GLY A 192 3.06 -12.13 20.96
N ILE A 193 2.31 -11.12 20.50
CA ILE A 193 1.87 -11.06 19.09
C ILE A 193 3.00 -10.47 18.25
N TYR A 194 3.58 -11.32 17.43
CA TYR A 194 4.68 -10.99 16.53
C TYR A 194 4.18 -10.41 15.21
N GLY A 195 5.00 -9.56 14.58
CA GLY A 195 4.61 -8.85 13.36
C GLY A 195 3.90 -7.51 13.60
N ALA A 196 3.64 -7.14 14.85
CA ALA A 196 3.24 -5.79 15.23
C ALA A 196 4.45 -4.84 15.30
N LYS A 197 4.18 -3.54 15.43
CA LYS A 197 5.24 -2.53 15.57
C LYS A 197 6.14 -2.91 16.75
N ASN A 198 7.46 -2.94 16.51
CA ASN A 198 8.52 -3.28 17.45
C ASN A 198 8.62 -4.77 17.89
N THR A 199 7.88 -5.65 17.27
CA THR A 199 7.97 -7.10 17.51
C THR A 199 8.17 -7.81 16.17
N PRO A 200 9.42 -7.92 15.67
CA PRO A 200 9.69 -8.60 14.39
C PRO A 200 9.27 -10.06 14.46
N ALA A 201 8.72 -10.57 13.35
CA ALA A 201 8.31 -11.97 13.25
C ALA A 201 9.47 -12.96 13.46
N ALA A 202 10.70 -12.51 13.29
CA ALA A 202 11.91 -13.32 13.54
C ALA A 202 12.10 -13.68 15.02
N ASP A 203 11.57 -12.90 15.95
CA ASP A 203 11.70 -13.17 17.39
C ASP A 203 10.90 -14.39 17.84
N VAL A 204 9.97 -14.88 17.00
CA VAL A 204 9.20 -16.12 17.27
C VAL A 204 10.11 -17.36 17.29
N LEU A 205 11.21 -17.32 16.57
CA LEU A 205 12.11 -18.48 16.43
C LEU A 205 13.15 -18.60 17.56
N THR A 206 13.17 -17.65 18.51
CA THR A 206 14.16 -17.61 19.61
C THR A 206 13.54 -17.97 20.97
N HIS A 207 12.26 -18.33 21.04
CA HIS A 207 11.55 -18.83 22.19
C HIS A 207 10.92 -20.18 21.88
#